data_d72a881e901561e1681f937b232a3c0f
#
_entry.id   d72a881e901561e1681f937b232a3c0f
#
_cell.length_a   1.000
_cell.length_b   1.000
_cell.length_c   1.000
_cell.angle_alpha   90.00
_cell.angle_beta   90.00
_cell.angle_gamma   90.00
#
_symmetry.space_group_name_H-M   'P 1'
#
loop_
_entity.id
_entity.type
_entity.pdbx_description
1 polymer ?
#
loop_
_entity_poly.entity_id
_entity_poly.type
_entity_poly.pdbx_seq_one_letter_code
_entity_poly.pdbx_strand_id
1 'polypeptide(L)'
;MELSKRLSVVAGAVTPGNRVADIGTDHGYVPIYLLKKGNCPSAIAMDVNRGPLERATEHIQKEGLSDVIQTRLSNGLEKLHPGEVDTIVIAGMGGDLICRILSAAPQVLKYCRELILQPQSEWFKVRHFLHAHGYQIEKEWFLKEDGKYYVILRAQAVKKEGSGDENTRKTLSYEDEFSYEYGRYLLDERNPVLLEYLKKEAEKKENIASAMEKTLEENDSPSEEKRKQRICQLKKEAADIRQALNEMEI
;
A
#
# COMPACT_ATOMS: atom_id res chain seq x y z
N MET A 1 -2.37 17.23 -17.67
CA MET A 1 -1.94 15.82 -17.48
C MET A 1 -3.00 15.12 -16.65
N GLU A 2 -3.59 14.05 -17.16
CA GLU A 2 -4.50 13.20 -16.41
C GLU A 2 -3.72 12.00 -15.85
N LEU A 3 -3.93 11.70 -14.58
CA LEU A 3 -3.41 10.50 -13.93
C LEU A 3 -4.38 9.33 -14.13
N SER A 4 -3.88 8.09 -14.09
CA SER A 4 -4.74 6.92 -13.92
C SER A 4 -5.53 7.04 -12.61
N LYS A 5 -6.63 6.30 -12.49
CA LYS A 5 -7.45 6.30 -11.27
C LYS A 5 -6.61 5.96 -10.04
N ARG A 6 -5.74 4.97 -10.16
CA ARG A 6 -4.82 4.54 -9.10
C ARG A 6 -3.87 5.67 -8.67
N LEU A 7 -3.16 6.29 -9.61
CA LEU A 7 -2.23 7.38 -9.30
C LEU A 7 -2.93 8.64 -8.80
N SER A 8 -4.16 8.90 -9.27
CA SER A 8 -4.98 10.01 -8.75
C SER A 8 -5.31 9.82 -7.27
N VAL A 9 -5.62 8.57 -6.83
CA VAL A 9 -5.86 8.27 -5.41
C VAL A 9 -4.55 8.38 -4.63
N VAL A 10 -3.42 7.88 -5.13
CA VAL A 10 -2.10 8.02 -4.49
C VAL A 10 -1.76 9.50 -4.27
N ALA A 11 -1.88 10.33 -5.30
CA ALA A 11 -1.62 11.76 -5.18
C ALA A 11 -2.61 12.47 -4.26
N GLY A 12 -3.89 12.12 -4.34
CA GLY A 12 -4.94 12.67 -3.47
C GLY A 12 -4.84 12.26 -2.00
N ALA A 13 -4.06 11.21 -1.69
CA ALA A 13 -3.81 10.76 -0.32
C ALA A 13 -2.75 11.61 0.40
N VAL A 14 -1.91 12.35 -0.32
CA VAL A 14 -0.87 13.22 0.25
C VAL A 14 -1.51 14.41 0.96
N THR A 15 -1.07 14.69 2.18
CA THR A 15 -1.52 15.88 2.92
C THR A 15 -1.07 17.15 2.22
N PRO A 16 -1.99 18.07 1.87
CA PRO A 16 -1.64 19.35 1.25
C PRO A 16 -0.63 20.14 2.07
N GLY A 17 0.35 20.74 1.37
CA GLY A 17 1.42 21.52 1.98
C GLY A 17 2.66 20.73 2.39
N ASN A 18 2.61 19.39 2.36
CA ASN A 18 3.78 18.56 2.63
C ASN A 18 4.77 18.56 1.45
N ARG A 19 6.08 18.56 1.77
CA ARG A 19 7.15 18.25 0.82
C ARG A 19 7.18 16.74 0.59
N VAL A 20 7.35 16.31 -0.65
CA VAL A 20 7.15 14.92 -1.05
C VAL A 20 8.41 14.29 -1.64
N ALA A 21 8.73 13.05 -1.25
CA ALA A 21 9.61 12.18 -2.02
C ALA A 21 8.80 11.08 -2.70
N ASP A 22 8.93 10.93 -4.01
CA ASP A 22 8.32 9.87 -4.82
C ASP A 22 9.39 8.84 -5.18
N ILE A 23 9.28 7.64 -4.60
CA ILE A 23 10.28 6.58 -4.70
C ILE A 23 9.87 5.54 -5.73
N GLY A 24 10.72 5.30 -6.71
CA GLY A 24 10.40 4.53 -7.92
C GLY A 24 9.56 5.36 -8.87
N THR A 25 9.94 6.63 -9.00
CA THR A 25 9.24 7.57 -9.86
C THR A 25 9.42 7.17 -11.32
N ASP A 26 8.36 6.69 -11.95
CA ASP A 26 8.33 6.49 -13.39
C ASP A 26 7.67 7.71 -14.04
N HIS A 27 8.36 8.38 -14.93
CA HIS A 27 7.89 9.59 -15.62
C HIS A 27 7.60 10.84 -14.74
N GLY A 28 7.74 10.81 -13.42
CA GLY A 28 7.50 11.94 -12.52
C GLY A 28 6.03 12.36 -12.39
N TYR A 29 5.08 11.49 -12.72
CA TYR A 29 3.66 11.86 -12.81
C TYR A 29 3.07 12.34 -11.48
N VAL A 30 3.36 11.67 -10.37
CA VAL A 30 2.81 12.03 -9.06
C VAL A 30 3.35 13.39 -8.59
N PRO A 31 4.67 13.64 -8.55
CA PRO A 31 5.20 14.94 -8.14
C PRO A 31 4.75 16.08 -9.07
N ILE A 32 4.75 15.89 -10.38
CA ILE A 32 4.27 16.91 -11.33
C ILE A 32 2.79 17.26 -11.03
N TYR A 33 1.95 16.25 -10.85
CA TYR A 33 0.53 16.48 -10.56
C TYR A 33 0.33 17.25 -9.25
N LEU A 34 1.03 16.87 -8.18
CA LEU A 34 0.94 17.53 -6.87
C LEU A 34 1.34 19.01 -6.94
N LEU A 35 2.43 19.32 -7.61
CA LEU A 35 2.91 20.70 -7.79
C LEU A 35 1.93 21.53 -8.63
N LYS A 36 1.44 20.99 -9.75
CA LYS A 36 0.47 21.69 -10.62
C LYS A 36 -0.87 21.97 -9.93
N LYS A 37 -1.25 21.14 -8.97
CA LYS A 37 -2.46 21.36 -8.15
C LYS A 37 -2.21 22.30 -6.95
N GLY A 38 -0.98 22.73 -6.71
CA GLY A 38 -0.63 23.54 -5.54
C GLY A 38 -0.71 22.76 -4.20
N ASN A 39 -0.76 21.43 -4.27
CA ASN A 39 -0.87 20.58 -3.08
C ASN A 39 0.48 20.33 -2.39
N CYS A 40 1.59 20.63 -3.04
CA CYS A 40 2.93 20.33 -2.57
C CYS A 40 3.85 21.51 -2.93
N PRO A 41 4.68 22.04 -2.01
CA PRO A 41 5.58 23.16 -2.31
C PRO A 41 6.84 22.72 -3.07
N SER A 42 7.30 21.49 -2.85
CA SER A 42 8.48 20.91 -3.53
C SER A 42 8.43 19.39 -3.48
N ALA A 43 9.11 18.74 -4.43
CA ALA A 43 9.22 17.29 -4.46
C ALA A 43 10.61 16.79 -4.87
N ILE A 44 10.94 15.56 -4.48
CA ILE A 44 12.10 14.81 -4.92
C ILE A 44 11.62 13.55 -5.62
N ALA A 45 11.88 13.45 -6.93
CA ALA A 45 11.56 12.29 -7.74
C ALA A 45 12.78 11.35 -7.78
N MET A 46 12.63 10.12 -7.27
CA MET A 46 13.75 9.19 -7.07
C MET A 46 13.52 7.87 -7.77
N ASP A 47 14.52 7.35 -8.44
CA ASP A 47 14.53 6.00 -9.01
C ASP A 47 15.92 5.37 -8.94
N VAL A 48 15.98 4.05 -8.92
CA VAL A 48 17.25 3.29 -8.97
C VAL A 48 17.80 3.18 -10.38
N ASN A 49 16.93 3.33 -11.40
CA ASN A 49 17.27 3.20 -12.79
C ASN A 49 17.38 4.60 -13.47
N ARG A 50 18.42 4.78 -14.30
CA ARG A 50 18.61 6.04 -15.02
C ARG A 50 17.51 6.35 -16.03
N GLY A 51 17.06 5.35 -16.80
CA GLY A 51 16.06 5.55 -17.84
C GLY A 51 14.73 6.14 -17.34
N PRO A 52 14.06 5.56 -16.33
CA PRO A 52 12.90 6.17 -15.69
C PRO A 52 13.17 7.59 -15.19
N LEU A 53 14.33 7.82 -14.57
CA LEU A 53 14.69 9.11 -14.01
C LEU A 53 14.94 10.19 -15.10
N GLU A 54 15.53 9.81 -16.22
CA GLU A 54 15.72 10.70 -17.39
C GLU A 54 14.35 11.11 -17.96
N ARG A 55 13.43 10.17 -18.15
CA ARG A 55 12.06 10.48 -18.58
C ARG A 55 11.34 11.41 -17.60
N ALA A 56 11.50 11.17 -16.29
CA ALA A 56 10.94 12.07 -15.28
C ALA A 56 11.54 13.48 -15.39
N THR A 57 12.86 13.60 -15.58
CA THR A 57 13.55 14.87 -15.75
C THR A 57 13.04 15.63 -16.97
N GLU A 58 12.90 14.96 -18.12
CA GLU A 58 12.36 15.57 -19.34
C GLU A 58 10.92 16.09 -19.15
N HIS A 59 10.06 15.31 -18.47
CA HIS A 59 8.69 15.72 -18.19
C HIS A 59 8.65 16.91 -17.23
N ILE A 60 9.46 16.90 -16.17
CA ILE A 60 9.55 18.00 -15.21
C ILE A 60 10.00 19.29 -15.89
N GLN A 61 11.02 19.20 -16.77
CA GLN A 61 11.50 20.34 -17.57
C GLN A 61 10.42 20.87 -18.51
N LYS A 62 9.73 19.98 -19.24
CA LYS A 62 8.64 20.35 -20.15
C LYS A 62 7.50 21.06 -19.44
N GLU A 63 7.23 20.69 -18.19
CA GLU A 63 6.17 21.30 -17.38
C GLU A 63 6.65 22.57 -16.64
N GLY A 64 7.93 22.97 -16.77
CA GLY A 64 8.50 24.16 -16.14
C GLY A 64 8.66 24.06 -14.63
N LEU A 65 8.85 22.83 -14.09
CA LEU A 65 8.88 22.56 -12.65
C LEU A 65 10.27 22.21 -12.12
N SER A 66 11.33 22.46 -12.88
CA SER A 66 12.72 22.10 -12.52
C SER A 66 13.23 22.81 -11.25
N ASP A 67 12.68 23.96 -10.90
CA ASP A 67 13.09 24.72 -9.70
C ASP A 67 12.48 24.15 -8.41
N VAL A 68 11.41 23.34 -8.53
CA VAL A 68 10.62 22.83 -7.39
C VAL A 68 10.54 21.30 -7.33
N ILE A 69 10.96 20.60 -8.38
CA ILE A 69 11.08 19.14 -8.40
C ILE A 69 12.51 18.74 -8.73
N GLN A 70 13.20 18.13 -7.76
CA GLN A 70 14.53 17.56 -7.95
C GLN A 70 14.43 16.11 -8.38
N THR A 71 15.21 15.68 -9.37
CA THR A 71 15.40 14.25 -9.69
C THR A 71 16.67 13.71 -9.02
N ARG A 72 16.62 12.48 -8.50
CA ARG A 72 17.75 11.90 -7.76
C ARG A 72 17.87 10.40 -8.02
N LEU A 73 19.02 9.95 -8.55
CA LEU A 73 19.32 8.53 -8.72
C LEU A 73 19.62 7.90 -7.36
N SER A 74 18.78 6.96 -6.90
CA SER A 74 18.85 6.38 -5.56
C SER A 74 18.25 4.98 -5.52
N ASN A 75 18.88 4.09 -4.77
CA ASN A 75 18.29 2.82 -4.39
C ASN A 75 17.37 3.06 -3.18
N GLY A 76 16.06 3.12 -3.43
CA GLY A 76 15.09 3.50 -2.41
C GLY A 76 15.41 4.85 -1.76
N LEU A 77 15.55 4.88 -0.43
CA LEU A 77 15.75 6.09 0.38
C LEU A 77 17.22 6.44 0.66
N GLU A 78 18.20 5.71 0.09
CA GLU A 78 19.63 5.87 0.43
C GLU A 78 20.15 7.30 0.24
N LYS A 79 19.61 8.04 -0.73
CA LYS A 79 20.02 9.41 -1.04
C LYS A 79 19.07 10.48 -0.51
N LEU A 80 18.06 10.08 0.29
CA LEU A 80 17.18 11.02 0.97
C LEU A 80 17.74 11.37 2.35
N HIS A 81 17.85 12.66 2.65
CA HIS A 81 18.37 13.11 3.95
C HIS A 81 17.22 13.30 4.96
N PRO A 82 17.50 13.08 6.26
CA PRO A 82 16.52 13.32 7.31
C PRO A 82 15.94 14.74 7.26
N GLY A 83 14.61 14.86 7.26
CA GLY A 83 13.91 16.14 7.26
C GLY A 83 13.85 16.89 5.91
N GLU A 84 14.32 16.30 4.82
CA GLU A 84 14.15 16.91 3.48
C GLU A 84 12.69 16.93 3.04
N VAL A 85 11.91 15.93 3.41
CA VAL A 85 10.50 15.79 3.06
C VAL A 85 9.63 15.49 4.26
N ASP A 86 8.34 15.72 4.13
CA ASP A 86 7.33 15.44 5.14
C ASP A 86 6.58 14.13 4.81
N THR A 87 6.42 13.84 3.52
CA THR A 87 5.72 12.64 3.00
C THR A 87 6.65 11.83 2.09
N ILE A 88 6.64 10.51 2.26
CA ILE A 88 7.23 9.55 1.32
C ILE A 88 6.11 8.81 0.60
N VAL A 89 6.16 8.81 -0.73
CA VAL A 89 5.27 8.05 -1.60
C VAL A 89 6.05 6.88 -2.19
N ILE A 90 5.52 5.65 -2.07
CA ILE A 90 6.04 4.45 -2.73
C ILE A 90 4.86 3.74 -3.38
N ALA A 91 4.78 3.79 -4.69
CA ALA A 91 3.67 3.19 -5.43
C ALA A 91 4.13 2.22 -6.53
N GLY A 92 3.38 1.13 -6.72
CA GLY A 92 3.65 0.19 -7.81
C GLY A 92 4.73 -0.84 -7.53
N MET A 93 5.09 -1.06 -6.27
CA MET A 93 6.10 -2.04 -5.84
C MET A 93 5.46 -3.18 -5.04
N GLY A 94 6.11 -4.35 -5.00
CA GLY A 94 5.72 -5.44 -4.09
C GLY A 94 5.89 -5.03 -2.63
N GLY A 95 5.03 -5.55 -1.74
CA GLY A 95 5.05 -5.20 -0.31
C GLY A 95 6.38 -5.52 0.37
N ASP A 96 7.00 -6.65 0.04
CA ASP A 96 8.33 -7.00 0.56
C ASP A 96 9.40 -5.97 0.19
N LEU A 97 9.35 -5.42 -1.04
CA LEU A 97 10.29 -4.39 -1.48
C LEU A 97 10.04 -3.08 -0.75
N ILE A 98 8.79 -2.68 -0.58
CA ILE A 98 8.41 -1.49 0.20
C ILE A 98 8.96 -1.60 1.63
N CYS A 99 8.70 -2.71 2.32
CA CYS A 99 9.20 -2.94 3.67
C CYS A 99 10.74 -2.89 3.75
N ARG A 100 11.45 -3.48 2.78
CA ARG A 100 12.92 -3.40 2.72
C ARG A 100 13.43 -1.99 2.53
N ILE A 101 12.83 -1.21 1.62
CA ILE A 101 13.21 0.20 1.37
C ILE A 101 13.04 1.03 2.64
N LEU A 102 11.91 0.88 3.33
CA LEU A 102 11.64 1.60 4.56
C LEU A 102 12.57 1.16 5.70
N SER A 103 12.78 -0.15 5.89
CA SER A 103 13.67 -0.70 6.92
C SER A 103 15.12 -0.24 6.77
N ALA A 104 15.57 0.01 5.54
CA ALA A 104 16.95 0.43 5.27
C ALA A 104 17.24 1.90 5.66
N ALA A 105 16.22 2.71 5.97
CA ALA A 105 16.38 4.14 6.20
C ALA A 105 15.68 4.65 7.49
N PRO A 106 15.94 4.04 8.67
CA PRO A 106 15.27 4.42 9.92
C PRO A 106 15.54 5.88 10.32
N GLN A 107 16.71 6.41 9.96
CA GLN A 107 17.08 7.80 10.21
C GLN A 107 16.22 8.80 9.38
N VAL A 108 15.79 8.42 8.18
CA VAL A 108 14.88 9.23 7.35
C VAL A 108 13.46 9.13 7.91
N LEU A 109 13.01 7.91 8.21
CA LEU A 109 11.67 7.64 8.74
C LEU A 109 11.40 8.39 10.04
N LYS A 110 12.41 8.57 10.90
CA LYS A 110 12.27 9.32 12.15
C LYS A 110 11.75 10.76 11.95
N TYR A 111 12.01 11.37 10.81
CA TYR A 111 11.61 12.74 10.47
C TYR A 111 10.45 12.79 9.46
N CYS A 112 10.06 11.65 8.91
CA CYS A 112 8.94 11.53 7.99
C CYS A 112 7.63 11.46 8.77
N ARG A 113 6.69 12.34 8.43
CA ARG A 113 5.39 12.41 9.11
C ARG A 113 4.36 11.47 8.50
N GLU A 114 4.45 11.25 7.20
CA GLU A 114 3.41 10.57 6.43
C GLU A 114 4.03 9.61 5.41
N LEU A 115 3.43 8.43 5.30
CA LEU A 115 3.73 7.45 4.26
C LEU A 115 2.48 7.22 3.42
N ILE A 116 2.62 7.31 2.09
CA ILE A 116 1.60 6.91 1.12
C ILE A 116 2.15 5.72 0.36
N LEU A 117 1.59 4.55 0.64
CA LEU A 117 2.09 3.29 0.12
C LEU A 117 1.05 2.61 -0.76
N GLN A 118 1.46 2.19 -1.95
CA GLN A 118 0.61 1.41 -2.84
C GLN A 118 1.32 0.09 -3.20
N PRO A 119 1.22 -0.94 -2.32
CA PRO A 119 1.76 -2.26 -2.60
C PRO A 119 0.95 -2.97 -3.68
N GLN A 120 1.65 -3.70 -4.59
CA GLN A 120 1.01 -4.56 -5.58
C GLN A 120 0.76 -5.98 -5.07
N SER A 121 1.46 -6.38 -4.01
CA SER A 121 1.39 -7.70 -3.36
C SER A 121 1.73 -7.57 -1.88
N GLU A 122 1.56 -8.65 -1.12
CA GLU A 122 1.89 -8.76 0.31
C GLU A 122 1.35 -7.59 1.16
N TRP A 123 0.08 -7.21 0.95
CA TRP A 123 -0.55 -6.07 1.62
C TRP A 123 -0.49 -6.19 3.14
N PHE A 124 -0.70 -7.41 3.67
CA PHE A 124 -0.65 -7.69 5.10
C PHE A 124 0.73 -7.39 5.69
N LYS A 125 1.83 -7.69 4.97
CA LYS A 125 3.19 -7.40 5.46
C LYS A 125 3.43 -5.90 5.61
N VAL A 126 2.89 -5.09 4.68
CA VAL A 126 3.02 -3.63 4.76
C VAL A 126 2.26 -3.08 5.96
N ARG A 127 1.05 -3.60 6.25
CA ARG A 127 0.29 -3.20 7.44
C ARG A 127 0.99 -3.60 8.74
N HIS A 128 1.49 -4.83 8.83
CA HIS A 128 2.31 -5.29 9.97
C HIS A 128 3.56 -4.42 10.15
N PHE A 129 4.26 -4.12 9.06
CA PHE A 129 5.44 -3.25 9.10
C PHE A 129 5.11 -1.89 9.69
N LEU A 130 4.05 -1.24 9.20
CA LEU A 130 3.63 0.07 9.67
C LEU A 130 3.37 0.08 11.18
N HIS A 131 2.60 -0.87 11.68
CA HIS A 131 2.32 -1.00 13.11
C HIS A 131 3.59 -1.26 13.94
N ALA A 132 4.45 -2.19 13.50
CA ALA A 132 5.69 -2.54 14.20
C ALA A 132 6.66 -1.37 14.30
N HIS A 133 6.58 -0.39 13.37
CA HIS A 133 7.45 0.78 13.30
C HIS A 133 6.81 2.08 13.82
N GLY A 134 5.67 1.99 14.52
CA GLY A 134 5.03 3.14 15.14
C GLY A 134 4.34 4.07 14.14
N TYR A 135 3.86 3.53 13.03
CA TYR A 135 2.96 4.22 12.12
C TYR A 135 1.53 3.76 12.33
N GLN A 136 0.63 4.71 12.41
CA GLN A 136 -0.81 4.47 12.42
C GLN A 136 -1.34 4.60 11.00
N ILE A 137 -2.03 3.56 10.51
CA ILE A 137 -2.81 3.67 9.28
C ILE A 137 -4.02 4.54 9.59
N GLU A 138 -4.18 5.65 8.87
CA GLU A 138 -5.29 6.58 9.06
C GLU A 138 -6.41 6.36 8.05
N LYS A 139 -6.05 5.89 6.87
CA LYS A 139 -6.99 5.63 5.79
C LYS A 139 -6.44 4.61 4.81
N GLU A 140 -7.38 3.84 4.26
CA GLU A 140 -7.10 2.90 3.19
C GLU A 140 -8.07 3.16 2.03
N TRP A 141 -7.60 2.90 0.82
CA TRP A 141 -8.44 2.87 -0.38
C TRP A 141 -8.24 1.53 -1.07
N PHE A 142 -9.34 0.96 -1.51
CA PHE A 142 -9.35 -0.23 -2.34
C PHE A 142 -10.09 0.09 -3.63
N LEU A 143 -9.43 -0.08 -4.76
CA LEU A 143 -9.98 0.29 -6.04
C LEU A 143 -9.68 -0.76 -7.11
N LYS A 144 -10.50 -0.76 -8.16
CA LYS A 144 -10.32 -1.59 -9.34
C LYS A 144 -10.08 -0.70 -10.56
N GLU A 145 -9.01 -1.01 -11.30
CA GLU A 145 -8.63 -0.37 -12.55
C GLU A 145 -8.09 -1.45 -13.51
N ASP A 146 -8.57 -1.48 -14.74
CA ASP A 146 -8.18 -2.46 -15.78
C ASP A 146 -8.22 -3.92 -15.32
N GLY A 147 -9.26 -4.27 -14.56
CA GLY A 147 -9.46 -5.62 -14.02
C GLY A 147 -8.58 -6.01 -12.85
N LYS A 148 -7.64 -5.16 -12.42
CA LYS A 148 -6.75 -5.39 -11.28
C LYS A 148 -7.23 -4.61 -10.05
N TYR A 149 -6.95 -5.17 -8.87
CA TYR A 149 -7.26 -4.54 -7.60
C TYR A 149 -6.01 -3.90 -6.99
N TYR A 150 -6.19 -2.74 -6.38
CA TYR A 150 -5.12 -1.95 -5.80
C TYR A 150 -5.50 -1.46 -4.41
N VAL A 151 -4.56 -1.61 -3.48
CA VAL A 151 -4.63 -1.03 -2.13
C VAL A 151 -3.77 0.21 -2.09
N ILE A 152 -4.24 1.28 -1.49
CA ILE A 152 -3.44 2.44 -1.11
C ILE A 152 -3.60 2.65 0.39
N LEU A 153 -2.49 2.85 1.07
CA LEU A 153 -2.40 3.06 2.51
C LEU A 153 -1.86 4.46 2.78
N ARG A 154 -2.55 5.22 3.61
CA ARG A 154 -2.03 6.43 4.23
C ARG A 154 -1.74 6.14 5.69
N ALA A 155 -0.50 6.32 6.10
CA ALA A 155 -0.07 6.11 7.46
C ALA A 155 0.69 7.32 7.99
N GLN A 156 0.50 7.65 9.27
CA GLN A 156 1.19 8.73 9.95
C GLN A 156 2.01 8.20 11.12
N ALA A 157 3.15 8.84 11.37
CA ALA A 157 3.97 8.53 12.53
C ALA A 157 3.21 8.88 13.82
N VAL A 158 3.11 7.93 14.74
CA VAL A 158 2.49 8.16 16.05
C VAL A 158 3.38 9.12 16.82
N LYS A 159 2.86 10.29 17.18
CA LYS A 159 3.55 11.23 18.08
C LYS A 159 3.66 10.57 19.45
N LYS A 160 4.86 10.49 20.00
CA LYS A 160 5.05 10.11 21.42
C LYS A 160 4.29 11.12 22.28
N GLU A 161 3.52 10.62 23.24
CA GLU A 161 2.70 11.42 24.15
C GLU A 161 3.50 12.59 24.77
N GLY A 162 2.95 13.79 24.67
CA GLY A 162 3.54 15.04 25.19
C GLY A 162 2.96 16.33 24.62
N SER A 163 2.20 16.26 23.51
CA SER A 163 1.47 17.40 22.96
C SER A 163 -0.03 17.13 23.09
N GLY A 164 -0.67 17.82 24.07
CA GLY A 164 -2.09 17.67 24.38
C GLY A 164 -3.00 18.11 23.22
N ASP A 165 -3.21 17.25 22.30
CA ASP A 165 -4.25 17.37 21.29
C ASP A 165 -5.23 16.20 21.53
N GLU A 166 -6.30 16.48 22.27
CA GLU A 166 -7.36 15.53 22.64
C GLU A 166 -8.26 15.12 21.46
N ASN A 167 -7.82 15.29 20.23
CA ASN A 167 -8.55 14.80 19.06
C ASN A 167 -8.08 13.37 18.71
N THR A 168 -8.20 12.47 19.70
CA THR A 168 -8.02 11.01 19.51
C THR A 168 -9.10 10.52 18.55
N ARG A 169 -8.85 10.60 17.24
CA ARG A 169 -9.58 9.79 16.28
C ARG A 169 -9.47 8.36 16.78
N LYS A 170 -10.61 7.70 16.94
CA LYS A 170 -10.71 6.31 17.38
C LYS A 170 -9.75 5.47 16.54
N THR A 171 -8.60 5.13 17.11
CA THR A 171 -7.58 4.29 16.45
C THR A 171 -8.22 2.93 16.27
N LEU A 172 -8.43 2.51 15.03
CA LEU A 172 -8.88 1.16 14.75
C LEU A 172 -7.71 0.22 15.05
N SER A 173 -7.93 -0.71 15.97
CA SER A 173 -6.95 -1.76 16.27
C SER A 173 -7.02 -2.85 15.22
N TYR A 174 -5.85 -3.29 14.75
CA TYR A 174 -5.72 -4.50 13.95
C TYR A 174 -5.49 -5.65 14.93
N GLU A 175 -6.58 -6.30 15.33
CA GLU A 175 -6.57 -7.30 16.41
C GLU A 175 -6.38 -8.72 15.90
N ASP A 176 -6.62 -8.96 14.61
CA ASP A 176 -6.57 -10.27 13.99
C ASP A 176 -5.91 -10.26 12.60
N GLU A 177 -5.44 -11.44 12.17
CA GLU A 177 -4.79 -11.62 10.86
C GLU A 177 -5.71 -11.26 9.69
N PHE A 178 -7.02 -11.41 9.83
CA PHE A 178 -7.98 -11.05 8.79
C PHE A 178 -8.00 -9.54 8.55
N SER A 179 -7.93 -8.74 9.60
CA SER A 179 -7.81 -7.28 9.51
C SER A 179 -6.50 -6.86 8.83
N TYR A 180 -5.39 -7.55 9.09
CA TYR A 180 -4.13 -7.29 8.40
C TYR A 180 -4.19 -7.68 6.92
N GLU A 181 -4.83 -8.79 6.58
CA GLU A 181 -4.94 -9.26 5.20
C GLU A 181 -5.81 -8.32 4.35
N TYR A 182 -6.98 -7.92 4.86
CA TYR A 182 -7.99 -7.21 4.05
C TYR A 182 -8.12 -5.71 4.36
N GLY A 183 -7.56 -5.24 5.47
CA GLY A 183 -7.57 -3.83 5.87
C GLY A 183 -8.74 -3.47 6.77
N ARG A 184 -8.44 -3.10 8.01
CA ARG A 184 -9.45 -2.79 9.02
C ARG A 184 -10.39 -1.66 8.60
N TYR A 185 -9.84 -0.59 8.01
CA TYR A 185 -10.66 0.54 7.54
C TYR A 185 -11.59 0.14 6.39
N LEU A 186 -11.12 -0.71 5.47
CA LEU A 186 -11.91 -1.17 4.33
C LEU A 186 -13.06 -2.08 4.76
N LEU A 187 -12.84 -2.90 5.80
CA LEU A 187 -13.84 -3.78 6.40
C LEU A 187 -14.91 -2.94 7.13
N ASP A 188 -14.51 -2.02 7.99
CA ASP A 188 -15.41 -1.17 8.76
C ASP A 188 -16.25 -0.24 7.88
N GLU A 189 -15.63 0.33 6.83
CA GLU A 189 -16.33 1.18 5.85
C GLU A 189 -17.19 0.37 4.86
N ARG A 190 -17.15 -0.97 4.93
CA ARG A 190 -17.86 -1.86 4.00
C ARG A 190 -17.56 -1.50 2.54
N ASN A 191 -16.28 -1.35 2.23
CA ASN A 191 -15.83 -0.89 0.93
C ASN A 191 -16.40 -1.78 -0.20
N PRO A 192 -17.16 -1.24 -1.16
CA PRO A 192 -17.87 -2.05 -2.15
C PRO A 192 -16.94 -2.80 -3.11
N VAL A 193 -15.73 -2.26 -3.38
CA VAL A 193 -14.76 -2.93 -4.23
C VAL A 193 -14.10 -4.07 -3.47
N LEU A 194 -13.89 -3.92 -2.16
CA LEU A 194 -13.42 -5.02 -1.31
C LEU A 194 -14.48 -6.13 -1.23
N LEU A 195 -15.75 -5.80 -1.07
CA LEU A 195 -16.85 -6.79 -1.10
C LEU A 195 -16.84 -7.60 -2.41
N GLU A 196 -16.71 -6.94 -3.55
CA GLU A 196 -16.58 -7.64 -4.84
C GLU A 196 -15.37 -8.58 -4.88
N TYR A 197 -14.23 -8.10 -4.38
CA TYR A 197 -12.99 -8.87 -4.32
C TYR A 197 -13.11 -10.09 -3.43
N LEU A 198 -13.64 -9.93 -2.22
CA LEU A 198 -13.82 -11.01 -1.24
C LEU A 198 -14.74 -12.10 -1.76
N LYS A 199 -15.87 -11.75 -2.41
CA LYS A 199 -16.76 -12.71 -3.06
C LYS A 199 -16.02 -13.59 -4.06
N LYS A 200 -15.20 -12.97 -4.93
CA LYS A 200 -14.39 -13.69 -5.92
C LYS A 200 -13.32 -14.56 -5.29
N GLU A 201 -12.65 -14.07 -4.24
CA GLU A 201 -11.60 -14.85 -3.56
C GLU A 201 -12.20 -16.06 -2.81
N ALA A 202 -13.36 -15.91 -2.17
CA ALA A 202 -14.05 -17.05 -1.56
C ALA A 202 -14.40 -18.11 -2.60
N GLU A 203 -15.07 -17.72 -3.69
CA GLU A 203 -15.44 -18.64 -4.79
C GLU A 203 -14.21 -19.33 -5.40
N LYS A 204 -13.12 -18.59 -5.62
CA LYS A 204 -11.87 -19.13 -6.16
C LYS A 204 -11.27 -20.18 -5.23
N LYS A 205 -11.20 -19.91 -3.91
CA LYS A 205 -10.68 -20.84 -2.91
C LYS A 205 -11.54 -22.11 -2.81
N GLU A 206 -12.87 -21.97 -2.82
CA GLU A 206 -13.83 -23.06 -2.83
C GLU A 206 -13.66 -23.95 -4.09
N ASN A 207 -13.53 -23.32 -5.26
CA ASN A 207 -13.33 -24.02 -6.53
C ASN A 207 -12.00 -24.79 -6.57
N ILE A 208 -10.91 -24.17 -6.08
CA ILE A 208 -9.60 -24.83 -5.99
C ILE A 208 -9.67 -26.02 -5.03
N ALA A 209 -10.26 -25.86 -3.84
CA ALA A 209 -10.42 -26.92 -2.87
C ALA A 209 -11.22 -28.09 -3.47
N SER A 210 -12.35 -27.82 -4.12
CA SER A 210 -13.20 -28.82 -4.77
C SER A 210 -12.50 -29.55 -5.91
N ALA A 211 -11.70 -28.83 -6.72
CA ALA A 211 -10.92 -29.44 -7.79
C ALA A 211 -9.83 -30.38 -7.23
N MET A 212 -9.15 -29.97 -6.16
CA MET A 212 -8.14 -30.78 -5.48
C MET A 212 -8.76 -32.02 -4.84
N GLU A 213 -9.96 -31.92 -4.23
CA GLU A 213 -10.68 -33.06 -3.65
C GLU A 213 -11.03 -34.13 -4.66
N LYS A 214 -11.46 -33.74 -5.87
CA LYS A 214 -11.82 -34.69 -6.95
C LYS A 214 -10.63 -35.53 -7.45
N THR A 215 -9.40 -35.07 -7.17
CA THR A 215 -8.16 -35.72 -7.60
C THR A 215 -7.38 -36.33 -6.44
N LEU A 216 -7.98 -36.38 -5.23
CA LEU A 216 -7.40 -37.05 -4.06
C LEU A 216 -7.43 -38.56 -4.28
N GLU A 217 -6.29 -39.21 -4.08
CA GLU A 217 -6.17 -40.66 -4.03
C GLU A 217 -6.30 -41.14 -2.57
N GLU A 218 -6.92 -42.30 -2.39
CA GLU A 218 -6.99 -42.96 -1.06
C GLU A 218 -5.65 -43.68 -0.77
N ASN A 219 -4.57 -42.92 -0.66
CA ASN A 219 -3.31 -43.43 -0.18
C ASN A 219 -2.72 -42.53 0.90
N ASP A 220 -1.93 -43.09 1.80
CA ASP A 220 -1.29 -42.38 2.92
C ASP A 220 0.10 -41.86 2.57
N SER A 221 0.31 -41.40 1.33
CA SER A 221 1.58 -40.82 0.94
C SER A 221 1.78 -39.42 1.56
N PRO A 222 3.01 -39.02 1.89
CA PRO A 222 3.28 -37.66 2.42
C PRO A 222 2.84 -36.52 1.47
N SER A 223 2.70 -36.80 0.19
CA SER A 223 2.19 -35.84 -0.80
C SER A 223 0.68 -35.66 -0.67
N GLU A 224 -0.07 -36.75 -0.44
CA GLU A 224 -1.52 -36.68 -0.23
C GLU A 224 -1.89 -36.03 1.11
N GLU A 225 -1.11 -36.27 2.14
CA GLU A 225 -1.31 -35.58 3.43
C GLU A 225 -1.16 -34.07 3.29
N LYS A 226 -0.12 -33.58 2.57
CA LYS A 226 0.04 -32.14 2.27
C LYS A 226 -1.12 -31.59 1.44
N ARG A 227 -1.67 -32.37 0.52
CA ARG A 227 -2.85 -31.97 -0.28
C ARG A 227 -4.08 -31.87 0.59
N LYS A 228 -4.35 -32.84 1.47
CA LYS A 228 -5.46 -32.81 2.44
C LYS A 228 -5.36 -31.57 3.34
N GLN A 229 -4.16 -31.28 3.86
CA GLN A 229 -3.92 -30.08 4.66
C GLN A 229 -4.18 -28.78 3.86
N ARG A 230 -3.75 -28.70 2.60
CA ARG A 230 -4.01 -27.53 1.74
C ARG A 230 -5.49 -27.35 1.45
N ILE A 231 -6.23 -28.42 1.20
CA ILE A 231 -7.69 -28.37 1.01
C ILE A 231 -8.37 -27.84 2.27
N CYS A 232 -8.03 -28.38 3.43
CA CYS A 232 -8.58 -27.93 4.72
C CYS A 232 -8.31 -26.43 4.95
N GLN A 233 -7.09 -25.97 4.67
CA GLN A 233 -6.71 -24.57 4.77
C GLN A 233 -7.53 -23.69 3.82
N LEU A 234 -7.68 -24.06 2.54
CA LEU A 234 -8.47 -23.30 1.57
C LEU A 234 -9.94 -23.18 1.97
N LYS A 235 -10.52 -24.27 2.47
CA LYS A 235 -11.91 -24.26 2.97
C LYS A 235 -12.07 -23.34 4.19
N LYS A 236 -11.10 -23.38 5.11
CA LYS A 236 -11.12 -22.49 6.27
C LYS A 236 -11.00 -21.02 5.82
N GLU A 237 -10.04 -20.70 4.98
CA GLU A 237 -9.86 -19.34 4.45
C GLU A 237 -11.12 -18.83 3.72
N ALA A 238 -11.80 -19.70 2.94
CA ALA A 238 -13.06 -19.35 2.29
C ALA A 238 -14.19 -19.11 3.30
N ALA A 239 -14.29 -19.93 4.34
CA ALA A 239 -15.28 -19.77 5.40
C ALA A 239 -15.09 -18.47 6.18
N ASP A 240 -13.84 -18.12 6.53
CA ASP A 240 -13.50 -16.88 7.21
C ASP A 240 -13.90 -15.66 6.35
N ILE A 241 -13.65 -15.71 5.03
CA ILE A 241 -14.08 -14.67 4.09
C ILE A 241 -15.62 -14.59 4.03
N ARG A 242 -16.33 -15.72 3.98
CA ARG A 242 -17.81 -15.75 3.95
C ARG A 242 -18.41 -15.17 5.24
N GLN A 243 -17.80 -15.45 6.39
CA GLN A 243 -18.23 -14.85 7.64
C GLN A 243 -18.07 -13.33 7.61
N ALA A 244 -16.92 -12.82 7.20
CA ALA A 244 -16.70 -11.38 7.10
C ALA A 244 -17.64 -10.70 6.08
N LEU A 245 -17.95 -11.35 4.96
CA LEU A 245 -18.94 -10.86 4.01
C LEU A 245 -20.31 -10.70 4.64
N ASN A 246 -20.74 -11.69 5.43
CA ASN A 246 -22.03 -11.62 6.14
C ASN A 246 -22.05 -10.44 7.13
N GLU A 247 -20.96 -10.21 7.86
CA GLU A 247 -20.83 -9.08 8.80
C GLU A 247 -20.83 -7.72 8.09
N MET A 248 -20.27 -7.65 6.87
CA MET A 248 -20.25 -6.42 6.06
C MET A 248 -21.58 -6.14 5.35
N GLU A 249 -22.44 -7.13 5.11
CA GLU A 249 -23.73 -6.97 4.41
C GLU A 249 -24.90 -6.63 5.35
N ILE A 250 -24.74 -6.80 6.66
CA ILE A 250 -25.72 -6.41 7.70
C ILE A 250 -25.60 -4.91 8.01
#